data_b30112da61724dc1c333764103f4768e
#
_entry.id   b30112da61724dc1c333764103f4768e
#
_cell.length_a   1.000
_cell.length_b   1.000
_cell.length_c   1.000
_cell.angle_alpha   90.00
_cell.angle_beta   90.00
_cell.angle_gamma   90.00
#
_symmetry.space_group_name_H-M   'P 1'
#
loop_
_entity.id
_entity.type
_entity.pdbx_description
1 polymer ?
#
loop_
_entity_poly.entity_id
_entity_poly.type
_entity_poly.pdbx_seq_one_letter_code
_entity_poly.pdbx_strand_id
1 'polypeptide(L)'
;MLKTAEDIRQLNDRVSYAGRFLDNLRNEVGKVIIGQSYMLDRLLIGLLSSGHILLEGVPGLAKTLTIRSLAQAIHARFSRIQFTPDLLPADVIGTMIYNQQRNEFVVRKGPIFANFVLADEINRAPAKVQSALLEAMAERQITIGDTTYKLEDPFLVLATQNPLEQEGTYALPEAQADRFLMKVVVGYPTRGEEQVIMRQNVQGLAAPVVNPVVSMQEILSARQMTRDIYMDEKVEQYILDIVFATRSPEQFKLDKLKPIISYGSSPRGSINLAVAAKAQAFLNKRGYVVPEDVKSICVDVLRHRIGLTYEAEAENITAINVIEQILERVNTP
;
A
#
# COMPACT_ATOMS: atom_id res chain seq x y z
N MET A 1 3.85 -23.63 -15.20
CA MET A 1 3.25 -22.72 -16.18
C MET A 1 1.85 -23.23 -16.48
N LEU A 2 0.82 -22.41 -16.31
CA LEU A 2 -0.55 -22.72 -16.74
C LEU A 2 -0.54 -22.68 -18.28
N LYS A 3 -0.81 -23.79 -18.92
CA LYS A 3 -0.67 -23.93 -20.37
C LYS A 3 -1.99 -24.19 -21.09
N THR A 4 -3.05 -24.54 -20.36
CA THR A 4 -4.34 -24.92 -20.96
C THR A 4 -5.50 -24.11 -20.38
N ALA A 5 -6.59 -23.99 -21.15
CA ALA A 5 -7.83 -23.36 -20.66
C ALA A 5 -8.40 -24.08 -19.43
N GLU A 6 -8.16 -25.37 -19.30
CA GLU A 6 -8.57 -26.18 -18.15
C GLU A 6 -7.80 -25.79 -16.88
N ASP A 7 -6.47 -25.60 -16.99
CA ASP A 7 -5.66 -25.14 -15.85
C ASP A 7 -6.15 -23.78 -15.33
N ILE A 8 -6.54 -22.87 -16.23
CA ILE A 8 -7.06 -21.53 -15.85
C ILE A 8 -8.41 -21.66 -15.16
N ARG A 9 -9.29 -22.56 -15.63
CA ARG A 9 -10.59 -22.81 -14.96
C ARG A 9 -10.40 -23.35 -13.56
N GLN A 10 -9.57 -24.37 -13.38
CA GLN A 10 -9.28 -24.95 -12.08
C GLN A 10 -8.65 -23.91 -11.12
N LEU A 11 -7.76 -23.05 -11.63
CA LEU A 11 -7.22 -21.95 -10.84
C LEU A 11 -8.31 -20.96 -10.45
N ASN A 12 -9.21 -20.61 -11.37
CA ASN A 12 -10.32 -19.70 -11.11
C ASN A 12 -11.24 -20.22 -10.01
N ASP A 13 -11.60 -21.50 -10.03
CA ASP A 13 -12.42 -22.12 -9.00
C ASP A 13 -11.72 -22.12 -7.63
N ARG A 14 -10.42 -22.40 -7.62
CA ARG A 14 -9.60 -22.34 -6.39
C ARG A 14 -9.52 -20.91 -5.84
N VAL A 15 -9.30 -19.91 -6.68
CA VAL A 15 -9.25 -18.50 -6.29
C VAL A 15 -10.62 -18.03 -5.80
N SER A 16 -11.69 -18.41 -6.49
CA SER A 16 -13.06 -18.08 -6.07
C SER A 16 -13.41 -18.65 -4.69
N TYR A 17 -13.00 -19.90 -4.42
CA TYR A 17 -13.20 -20.51 -3.12
C TYR A 17 -12.35 -19.84 -2.03
N ALA A 18 -11.05 -19.67 -2.30
CA ALA A 18 -10.12 -19.06 -1.36
C ALA A 18 -10.45 -17.59 -1.06
N GLY A 19 -11.00 -16.84 -2.02
CA GLY A 19 -11.39 -15.44 -1.84
C GLY A 19 -12.63 -15.19 -0.97
N ARG A 20 -13.32 -16.24 -0.51
CA ARG A 20 -14.55 -16.08 0.31
C ARG A 20 -14.30 -15.37 1.64
N PHE A 21 -13.14 -15.53 2.23
CA PHE A 21 -12.80 -14.85 3.49
C PHE A 21 -12.80 -13.31 3.35
N LEU A 22 -12.59 -12.78 2.13
CA LEU A 22 -12.58 -11.35 1.87
C LEU A 22 -13.92 -10.68 2.21
N ASP A 23 -15.04 -11.39 1.94
CA ASP A 23 -16.37 -10.86 2.26
C ASP A 23 -16.56 -10.80 3.78
N ASN A 24 -16.14 -11.85 4.51
CA ASN A 24 -16.18 -11.86 5.97
C ASN A 24 -15.32 -10.74 6.55
N LEU A 25 -14.14 -10.53 5.99
CA LEU A 25 -13.21 -9.50 6.41
C LEU A 25 -13.77 -8.09 6.17
N ARG A 26 -14.31 -7.82 4.98
CA ARG A 26 -14.97 -6.54 4.64
C ARG A 26 -16.16 -6.28 5.55
N ASN A 27 -17.01 -7.29 5.78
CA ASN A 27 -18.17 -7.18 6.66
C ASN A 27 -17.76 -6.89 8.10
N GLU A 28 -16.72 -7.54 8.59
CA GLU A 28 -16.25 -7.35 9.97
C GLU A 28 -15.65 -5.96 10.19
N VAL A 29 -14.77 -5.53 9.27
CA VAL A 29 -14.20 -4.17 9.31
C VAL A 29 -15.29 -3.12 9.10
N GLY A 30 -16.26 -3.39 8.22
CA GLY A 30 -17.40 -2.50 7.94
C GLY A 30 -18.34 -2.24 9.12
N LYS A 31 -18.27 -3.04 10.20
CA LYS A 31 -19.01 -2.73 11.44
C LYS A 31 -18.50 -1.45 12.12
N VAL A 32 -17.20 -1.16 11.99
CA VAL A 32 -16.52 -0.03 12.63
C VAL A 32 -16.23 1.09 11.63
N ILE A 33 -15.87 0.72 10.41
CA ILE A 33 -15.46 1.66 9.36
C ILE A 33 -16.63 1.88 8.40
N ILE A 34 -17.17 3.09 8.45
CA ILE A 34 -18.24 3.53 7.53
C ILE A 34 -17.59 4.26 6.37
N GLY A 35 -17.93 3.83 5.16
CA GLY A 35 -17.25 4.29 3.96
C GLY A 35 -15.85 3.72 3.86
N GLN A 36 -14.94 4.41 3.17
CA GLN A 36 -13.52 4.03 3.03
C GLN A 36 -13.31 2.63 2.41
N SER A 37 -14.29 2.09 1.68
CA SER A 37 -14.16 0.80 0.99
C SER A 37 -12.99 0.78 0.03
N TYR A 38 -12.76 1.91 -0.67
CA TYR A 38 -11.61 2.09 -1.55
C TYR A 38 -10.27 1.91 -0.79
N MET A 39 -10.10 2.60 0.33
CA MET A 39 -8.90 2.46 1.14
C MET A 39 -8.72 1.01 1.64
N LEU A 40 -9.80 0.37 2.12
CA LEU A 40 -9.75 -1.01 2.59
C LEU A 40 -9.31 -1.97 1.47
N ASP A 41 -9.84 -1.84 0.26
CA ASP A 41 -9.44 -2.67 -0.88
C ASP A 41 -7.96 -2.46 -1.24
N ARG A 42 -7.45 -1.21 -1.19
CA ARG A 42 -6.02 -0.94 -1.41
C ARG A 42 -5.13 -1.53 -0.31
N LEU A 43 -5.59 -1.52 0.95
CA LEU A 43 -4.89 -2.20 2.06
C LEU A 43 -4.83 -3.72 1.84
N LEU A 44 -5.92 -4.32 1.36
CA LEU A 44 -5.97 -5.75 1.02
C LEU A 44 -5.05 -6.08 -0.15
N ILE A 45 -5.00 -5.24 -1.21
CA ILE A 45 -4.03 -5.39 -2.29
C ILE A 45 -2.60 -5.36 -1.75
N GLY A 46 -2.25 -4.38 -0.92
CA GLY A 46 -0.93 -4.31 -0.30
C GLY A 46 -0.60 -5.55 0.54
N LEU A 47 -1.55 -6.03 1.33
CA LEU A 47 -1.42 -7.23 2.14
C LEU A 47 -1.17 -8.47 1.27
N LEU A 48 -1.95 -8.71 0.23
CA LEU A 48 -1.85 -9.84 -0.68
C LEU A 48 -0.61 -9.78 -1.58
N SER A 49 -0.19 -8.58 -1.96
CA SER A 49 1.01 -8.32 -2.76
C SER A 49 2.30 -8.31 -1.96
N SER A 50 2.23 -8.40 -0.62
CA SER A 50 3.37 -8.18 0.26
C SER A 50 4.04 -6.81 0.04
N GLY A 51 3.28 -5.79 -0.36
CA GLY A 51 3.75 -4.45 -0.69
C GLY A 51 3.31 -3.43 0.36
N HIS A 52 4.15 -2.45 0.65
CA HIS A 52 3.88 -1.38 1.59
C HIS A 52 3.09 -0.25 0.93
N ILE A 53 2.31 0.52 1.70
CA ILE A 53 1.40 1.53 1.18
C ILE A 53 1.69 2.89 1.81
N LEU A 54 1.71 3.92 0.98
CA LEU A 54 1.74 5.32 1.39
C LEU A 54 0.31 5.87 1.32
N LEU A 55 -0.22 6.33 2.45
CA LEU A 55 -1.54 6.94 2.56
C LEU A 55 -1.41 8.46 2.64
N GLU A 56 -2.05 9.15 1.74
CA GLU A 56 -2.13 10.61 1.77
C GLU A 56 -3.56 11.04 2.06
N GLY A 57 -3.73 11.98 2.96
CA GLY A 57 -5.04 12.54 3.30
C GLY A 57 -5.03 13.32 4.59
N VAL A 58 -6.01 14.20 4.73
CA VAL A 58 -6.15 15.06 5.91
C VAL A 58 -6.37 14.24 7.19
N PRO A 59 -6.09 14.79 8.37
CA PRO A 59 -6.44 14.16 9.64
C PRO A 59 -7.95 13.88 9.76
N GLY A 60 -8.32 12.89 10.59
CA GLY A 60 -9.74 12.61 10.87
C GLY A 60 -10.43 11.64 9.89
N LEU A 61 -9.76 11.15 8.84
CA LEU A 61 -10.34 10.24 7.84
C LEU A 61 -10.26 8.75 8.23
N ALA A 62 -10.25 8.44 9.51
CA ALA A 62 -10.25 7.09 10.07
C ALA A 62 -9.08 6.18 9.61
N LYS A 63 -7.97 6.72 9.05
CA LYS A 63 -6.82 5.93 8.58
C LYS A 63 -6.32 4.94 9.63
N THR A 64 -5.97 5.44 10.82
CA THR A 64 -5.50 4.61 11.94
C THR A 64 -6.52 3.58 12.38
N LEU A 65 -7.80 3.96 12.44
CA LEU A 65 -8.88 3.07 12.86
C LEU A 65 -9.07 1.92 11.85
N THR A 66 -9.05 2.20 10.56
CA THR A 66 -9.17 1.18 9.49
C THR A 66 -8.04 0.16 9.55
N ILE A 67 -6.79 0.64 9.70
CA ILE A 67 -5.62 -0.24 9.76
C ILE A 67 -5.65 -1.12 11.01
N ARG A 68 -6.01 -0.54 12.16
CA ARG A 68 -6.15 -1.27 13.42
C ARG A 68 -7.27 -2.30 13.33
N SER A 69 -8.42 -1.95 12.76
CA SER A 69 -9.56 -2.86 12.57
C SER A 69 -9.20 -4.01 11.65
N LEU A 70 -8.48 -3.74 10.55
CA LEU A 70 -7.98 -4.79 9.65
C LEU A 70 -7.01 -5.73 10.37
N ALA A 71 -6.06 -5.21 11.14
CA ALA A 71 -5.13 -6.02 11.91
C ALA A 71 -5.84 -6.90 12.96
N GLN A 72 -6.86 -6.37 13.64
CA GLN A 72 -7.70 -7.12 14.58
C GLN A 72 -8.48 -8.24 13.89
N ALA A 73 -9.09 -7.96 12.74
CA ALA A 73 -9.88 -8.93 11.98
C ALA A 73 -9.07 -10.12 11.47
N ILE A 74 -7.74 -9.98 11.31
CA ILE A 74 -6.83 -11.08 10.93
C ILE A 74 -5.94 -11.57 12.09
N HIS A 75 -6.23 -11.17 13.32
CA HIS A 75 -5.47 -11.52 14.52
C HIS A 75 -3.96 -11.21 14.42
N ALA A 76 -3.62 -10.10 13.79
CA ALA A 76 -2.24 -9.65 13.58
C ALA A 76 -1.81 -8.62 14.64
N ARG A 77 -0.52 -8.62 14.96
CA ARG A 77 0.07 -7.60 15.85
C ARG A 77 0.11 -6.26 15.11
N PHE A 78 -0.46 -5.22 15.73
CA PHE A 78 -0.48 -3.85 15.24
C PHE A 78 0.41 -2.97 16.11
N SER A 79 1.19 -2.11 15.46
CA SER A 79 1.99 -1.07 16.10
C SER A 79 1.78 0.26 15.38
N ARG A 80 1.68 1.36 16.14
CA ARG A 80 1.67 2.73 15.63
C ARG A 80 2.92 3.44 16.08
N ILE A 81 3.62 4.06 15.14
CA ILE A 81 4.79 4.90 15.37
C ILE A 81 4.42 6.30 14.90
N GLN A 82 4.32 7.26 15.83
CA GLN A 82 4.16 8.66 15.48
C GLN A 82 5.52 9.24 15.12
N PHE A 83 5.67 9.72 13.90
CA PHE A 83 6.90 10.34 13.44
C PHE A 83 6.95 11.81 13.89
N THR A 84 8.02 12.18 14.57
CA THR A 84 8.26 13.53 15.14
C THR A 84 9.69 13.96 14.83
N PRO A 85 9.99 15.28 14.86
CA PRO A 85 11.33 15.77 14.53
C PRO A 85 12.44 15.26 15.47
N ASP A 86 12.12 14.86 16.66
CA ASP A 86 13.05 14.36 17.70
C ASP A 86 13.20 12.84 17.70
N LEU A 87 12.44 12.12 16.87
CA LEU A 87 12.49 10.65 16.78
C LEU A 87 13.89 10.19 16.31
N LEU A 88 14.40 9.13 16.94
CA LEU A 88 15.66 8.49 16.57
C LEU A 88 15.42 7.14 15.85
N PRO A 89 16.33 6.67 15.00
CA PRO A 89 16.21 5.33 14.41
C PRO A 89 16.05 4.22 15.44
N ALA A 90 16.72 4.32 16.59
CA ALA A 90 16.62 3.36 17.69
C ALA A 90 15.21 3.25 18.28
N ASP A 91 14.43 4.33 18.25
CA ASP A 91 13.02 4.34 18.73
C ASP A 91 12.12 3.50 17.81
N VAL A 92 12.46 3.38 16.55
CA VAL A 92 11.74 2.60 15.54
C VAL A 92 12.19 1.14 15.53
N ILE A 93 13.49 0.90 15.40
CA ILE A 93 14.07 -0.44 15.20
C ILE A 93 14.42 -1.14 16.50
N GLY A 94 14.65 -0.39 17.57
CA GLY A 94 15.15 -0.92 18.84
C GLY A 94 16.64 -0.69 19.04
N THR A 95 17.13 -1.07 20.23
CA THR A 95 18.52 -0.84 20.64
C THR A 95 18.98 -1.91 21.61
N MET A 96 20.27 -1.94 21.88
CA MET A 96 20.85 -2.71 22.99
C MET A 96 20.79 -1.89 24.28
N ILE A 97 20.30 -2.47 25.35
CA ILE A 97 20.27 -1.88 26.70
C ILE A 97 21.11 -2.73 27.65
N TYR A 98 21.86 -2.08 28.53
CA TYR A 98 22.61 -2.77 29.54
C TYR A 98 21.71 -3.19 30.71
N ASN A 99 21.65 -4.50 30.96
CA ASN A 99 20.92 -5.07 32.07
C ASN A 99 21.88 -5.20 33.28
N GLN A 100 21.75 -4.32 34.27
CA GLN A 100 22.62 -4.31 35.45
C GLN A 100 22.51 -5.59 36.29
N GLN A 101 21.31 -6.23 36.35
CA GLN A 101 21.12 -7.43 37.16
C GLN A 101 21.84 -8.64 36.56
N ARG A 102 21.92 -8.72 35.23
CA ARG A 102 22.56 -9.83 34.53
C ARG A 102 23.98 -9.52 34.07
N ASN A 103 24.42 -8.26 34.23
CA ASN A 103 25.71 -7.74 33.77
C ASN A 103 25.95 -8.03 32.27
N GLU A 104 24.90 -7.87 31.44
CA GLU A 104 24.92 -8.15 30.01
C GLU A 104 24.12 -7.12 29.21
N PHE A 105 24.46 -6.97 27.93
CA PHE A 105 23.65 -6.22 26.98
C PHE A 105 22.49 -7.10 26.45
N VAL A 106 21.27 -6.59 26.56
CA VAL A 106 20.08 -7.26 26.02
C VAL A 106 19.45 -6.41 24.92
N VAL A 107 18.93 -7.07 23.89
CA VAL A 107 18.25 -6.38 22.81
C VAL A 107 16.83 -6.02 23.22
N ARG A 108 16.50 -4.74 23.14
CA ARG A 108 15.13 -4.24 23.23
C ARG A 108 14.62 -3.96 21.84
N LYS A 109 13.75 -4.83 21.33
CA LYS A 109 13.13 -4.67 20.01
C LYS A 109 12.22 -3.45 19.98
N GLY A 110 12.28 -2.69 18.90
CA GLY A 110 11.42 -1.52 18.67
C GLY A 110 10.01 -1.89 18.16
N PRO A 111 9.14 -0.89 18.02
CA PRO A 111 7.74 -1.07 17.59
C PRO A 111 7.59 -1.61 16.16
N ILE A 112 8.63 -1.58 15.34
CA ILE A 112 8.61 -2.12 13.98
C ILE A 112 8.45 -3.66 13.95
N PHE A 113 8.72 -4.36 15.06
CA PHE A 113 8.55 -5.80 15.18
C PHE A 113 7.07 -6.18 15.40
N ALA A 114 6.22 -5.75 14.47
CA ALA A 114 4.80 -6.08 14.40
C ALA A 114 4.44 -6.48 12.96
N ASN A 115 3.28 -7.12 12.78
CA ASN A 115 2.80 -7.50 11.45
C ASN A 115 2.30 -6.28 10.66
N PHE A 116 1.57 -5.39 11.33
CA PHE A 116 1.08 -4.13 10.78
C PHE A 116 1.72 -2.97 11.52
N VAL A 117 2.48 -2.17 10.80
CA VAL A 117 3.14 -0.98 11.32
C VAL A 117 2.55 0.24 10.63
N LEU A 118 1.91 1.10 11.42
CA LEU A 118 1.49 2.42 10.98
C LEU A 118 2.58 3.44 11.32
N ALA A 119 3.30 3.90 10.30
CA ALA A 119 4.23 5.02 10.40
C ALA A 119 3.44 6.32 10.15
N ASP A 120 2.95 6.92 11.23
CA ASP A 120 2.06 8.08 11.15
C ASP A 120 2.87 9.37 10.99
N GLU A 121 2.53 10.17 9.96
CA GLU A 121 3.19 11.43 9.58
C GLU A 121 4.70 11.23 9.27
N ILE A 122 5.03 10.26 8.41
CA ILE A 122 6.42 9.86 8.10
C ILE A 122 7.30 11.06 7.68
N ASN A 123 6.71 12.08 7.07
CA ASN A 123 7.39 13.29 6.62
C ASN A 123 7.77 14.25 7.75
N ARG A 124 7.38 14.01 9.01
CA ARG A 124 7.77 14.85 10.16
C ARG A 124 9.11 14.44 10.79
N ALA A 125 9.58 13.24 10.56
CA ALA A 125 10.86 12.78 11.12
C ALA A 125 12.04 13.04 10.18
N PRO A 126 13.25 13.19 10.73
CA PRO A 126 14.47 13.36 9.95
C PRO A 126 14.72 12.22 8.98
N ALA A 127 15.44 12.49 7.88
CA ALA A 127 15.75 11.54 6.83
C ALA A 127 16.40 10.22 7.32
N LYS A 128 17.18 10.27 8.41
CA LYS A 128 17.80 9.08 9.01
C LYS A 128 16.76 8.09 9.55
N VAL A 129 15.67 8.59 10.15
CA VAL A 129 14.59 7.74 10.69
C VAL A 129 13.76 7.18 9.56
N GLN A 130 13.43 8.01 8.57
CA GLN A 130 12.75 7.56 7.35
C GLN A 130 13.55 6.43 6.67
N SER A 131 14.87 6.62 6.50
CA SER A 131 15.76 5.62 5.89
C SER A 131 15.79 4.30 6.66
N ALA A 132 15.82 4.31 7.98
CA ALA A 132 15.78 3.10 8.80
C ALA A 132 14.48 2.30 8.60
N LEU A 133 13.32 2.98 8.54
CA LEU A 133 12.06 2.32 8.24
C LEU A 133 12.05 1.73 6.83
N LEU A 134 12.49 2.51 5.84
CA LEU A 134 12.48 2.10 4.43
C LEU A 134 13.48 0.98 4.12
N GLU A 135 14.58 0.91 4.87
CA GLU A 135 15.50 -0.23 4.82
C GLU A 135 14.86 -1.50 5.37
N ALA A 136 14.23 -1.41 6.54
CA ALA A 136 13.50 -2.53 7.12
C ALA A 136 12.36 -3.03 6.22
N MET A 137 11.68 -2.13 5.49
CA MET A 137 10.67 -2.47 4.49
C MET A 137 11.26 -3.28 3.33
N ALA A 138 12.42 -2.87 2.83
CA ALA A 138 13.07 -3.50 1.68
C ALA A 138 13.70 -4.85 2.04
N GLU A 139 14.44 -4.89 3.14
CA GLU A 139 15.23 -6.05 3.55
C GLU A 139 14.45 -7.07 4.38
N ARG A 140 13.30 -6.69 4.96
CA ARG A 140 12.46 -7.49 5.88
C ARG A 140 13.24 -8.07 7.05
N GLN A 141 14.31 -7.39 7.43
CA GLN A 141 15.17 -7.72 8.55
C GLN A 141 15.78 -6.45 9.14
N ILE A 142 16.22 -6.54 10.38
CA ILE A 142 16.80 -5.43 11.13
C ILE A 142 18.03 -5.95 11.89
N THR A 143 19.13 -5.23 11.80
CA THR A 143 20.33 -5.53 12.59
C THR A 143 20.37 -4.60 13.81
N ILE A 144 20.48 -5.21 15.01
CA ILE A 144 20.64 -4.51 16.28
C ILE A 144 21.90 -5.05 16.94
N GLY A 145 22.91 -4.19 17.11
CA GLY A 145 24.24 -4.65 17.48
C GLY A 145 24.81 -5.59 16.41
N ASP A 146 25.24 -6.78 16.83
CA ASP A 146 25.83 -7.80 15.95
C ASP A 146 24.83 -8.85 15.47
N THR A 147 23.52 -8.67 15.76
CA THR A 147 22.49 -9.67 15.47
C THR A 147 21.45 -9.15 14.50
N THR A 148 21.18 -9.94 13.45
CA THR A 148 20.13 -9.64 12.46
C THR A 148 18.87 -10.42 12.79
N TYR A 149 17.74 -9.71 12.90
CA TYR A 149 16.42 -10.24 13.21
C TYR A 149 15.51 -10.12 11.98
N LYS A 150 14.93 -11.24 11.55
CA LYS A 150 13.90 -11.23 10.49
C LYS A 150 12.58 -10.67 11.05
N LEU A 151 11.89 -9.88 10.24
CA LEU A 151 10.53 -9.45 10.53
C LEU A 151 9.55 -10.57 10.18
N GLU A 152 8.52 -10.73 11.01
CA GLU A 152 7.54 -11.82 10.85
C GLU A 152 6.56 -11.53 9.72
N ASP A 153 6.32 -12.50 8.84
CA ASP A 153 5.27 -12.45 7.84
C ASP A 153 3.88 -12.75 8.44
N PRO A 154 2.83 -12.05 7.97
CA PRO A 154 2.82 -10.91 7.07
C PRO A 154 3.41 -9.65 7.71
N PHE A 155 4.26 -8.92 6.99
CA PHE A 155 4.79 -7.63 7.39
C PHE A 155 4.31 -6.55 6.42
N LEU A 156 3.54 -5.60 6.92
CA LEU A 156 2.95 -4.51 6.14
C LEU A 156 3.20 -3.17 6.85
N VAL A 157 3.91 -2.28 6.19
CA VAL A 157 4.07 -0.89 6.61
C VAL A 157 3.08 -0.02 5.86
N LEU A 158 2.38 0.80 6.61
CA LEU A 158 1.44 1.81 6.16
C LEU A 158 1.96 3.15 6.65
N ALA A 159 2.51 3.95 5.74
CA ALA A 159 2.99 5.28 6.08
C ALA A 159 1.92 6.32 5.76
N THR A 160 1.72 7.32 6.62
CA THR A 160 0.81 8.41 6.32
C THR A 160 1.57 9.70 6.06
N GLN A 161 1.02 10.52 5.16
CA GLN A 161 1.44 11.90 4.94
C GLN A 161 0.22 12.81 5.02
N ASN A 162 0.42 13.98 5.64
CA ASN A 162 -0.57 15.04 5.64
C ASN A 162 -0.18 16.07 4.56
N PRO A 163 -0.97 16.26 3.50
CA PRO A 163 -0.65 17.19 2.44
C PRO A 163 -0.76 18.66 2.85
N LEU A 164 -1.47 18.96 3.95
CA LEU A 164 -1.70 20.34 4.41
C LEU A 164 -0.56 20.88 5.28
N GLU A 165 0.17 20.03 5.97
CA GLU A 165 1.27 20.40 6.85
C GLU A 165 2.58 20.45 6.05
N GLN A 166 3.04 21.67 5.73
CA GLN A 166 4.30 21.89 5.04
C GLN A 166 5.41 22.37 5.99
N GLU A 167 5.08 23.07 7.06
CA GLU A 167 6.06 23.56 8.03
C GLU A 167 6.63 22.40 8.88
N GLY A 168 7.95 22.38 9.02
CA GLY A 168 8.65 21.35 9.83
C GLY A 168 8.60 19.94 9.24
N THR A 169 8.35 19.81 7.94
CA THR A 169 8.32 18.52 7.25
C THR A 169 9.57 18.28 6.41
N TYR A 170 9.95 17.02 6.32
CA TYR A 170 11.02 16.52 5.44
C TYR A 170 10.36 15.72 4.32
N ALA A 171 10.31 16.29 3.12
CA ALA A 171 9.74 15.57 1.98
C ALA A 171 10.40 14.19 1.81
N LEU A 172 9.60 13.18 1.53
CA LEU A 172 10.13 11.86 1.19
C LEU A 172 10.82 11.96 -0.19
N PRO A 173 12.14 11.67 -0.29
CA PRO A 173 12.78 11.64 -1.60
C PRO A 173 12.09 10.64 -2.53
N GLU A 174 12.03 10.96 -3.83
CA GLU A 174 11.36 10.16 -4.85
C GLU A 174 11.82 8.70 -4.87
N ALA A 175 13.14 8.47 -4.77
CA ALA A 175 13.72 7.13 -4.70
C ALA A 175 13.27 6.33 -3.46
N GLN A 176 12.85 7.02 -2.41
CA GLN A 176 12.29 6.43 -1.20
C GLN A 176 10.80 6.17 -1.35
N ALA A 177 10.05 7.11 -1.94
CA ALA A 177 8.64 6.95 -2.26
C ALA A 177 8.41 5.76 -3.22
N ASP A 178 9.31 5.52 -4.18
CA ASP A 178 9.26 4.40 -5.13
C ASP A 178 9.31 3.00 -4.46
N ARG A 179 9.68 2.91 -3.17
CA ARG A 179 9.65 1.64 -2.40
C ARG A 179 8.25 1.24 -1.97
N PHE A 180 7.30 2.16 -1.93
CA PHE A 180 5.91 1.84 -1.66
C PHE A 180 5.25 1.22 -2.90
N LEU A 181 4.43 0.19 -2.70
CA LEU A 181 3.65 -0.44 -3.77
C LEU A 181 2.70 0.57 -4.43
N MET A 182 1.98 1.29 -3.60
CA MET A 182 0.96 2.28 -3.99
C MET A 182 1.01 3.51 -3.09
N LYS A 183 0.63 4.67 -3.66
CA LYS A 183 0.27 5.89 -2.94
C LYS A 183 -1.24 6.09 -3.08
N VAL A 184 -1.96 5.93 -1.98
CA VAL A 184 -3.42 5.98 -1.93
C VAL A 184 -3.87 7.30 -1.31
N VAL A 185 -4.67 8.06 -2.04
CA VAL A 185 -5.27 9.30 -1.54
C VAL A 185 -6.61 8.95 -0.89
N VAL A 186 -6.72 9.31 0.38
CA VAL A 186 -7.93 9.06 1.19
C VAL A 186 -8.80 10.31 1.16
N GLY A 187 -9.97 10.18 0.55
CA GLY A 187 -10.97 11.26 0.46
C GLY A 187 -11.90 11.33 1.66
N TYR A 188 -12.70 12.40 1.70
CA TYR A 188 -13.77 12.55 2.67
C TYR A 188 -14.88 11.51 2.44
N PRO A 189 -15.58 11.09 3.48
CA PRO A 189 -16.78 10.28 3.34
C PRO A 189 -17.85 11.04 2.57
N THR A 190 -18.75 10.32 1.94
CA THR A 190 -19.96 10.90 1.33
C THR A 190 -20.87 11.48 2.43
N ARG A 191 -21.75 12.40 2.05
CA ARG A 191 -22.73 13.00 2.99
C ARG A 191 -23.55 11.94 3.74
N GLY A 192 -23.92 10.85 3.06
CA GLY A 192 -24.67 9.74 3.68
C GLY A 192 -23.84 8.97 4.70
N GLU A 193 -22.61 8.67 4.37
CA GLU A 193 -21.67 7.99 5.27
C GLU A 193 -21.36 8.87 6.50
N GLU A 194 -21.11 10.17 6.30
CA GLU A 194 -20.86 11.10 7.39
C GLU A 194 -22.06 11.24 8.33
N GLN A 195 -23.29 11.21 7.79
CA GLN A 195 -24.51 11.20 8.61
C GLN A 195 -24.57 9.95 9.51
N VAL A 196 -24.19 8.78 8.99
CA VAL A 196 -24.14 7.54 9.78
C VAL A 196 -23.07 7.62 10.85
N ILE A 197 -21.86 8.10 10.51
CA ILE A 197 -20.75 8.33 11.45
C ILE A 197 -21.20 9.25 12.58
N MET A 198 -21.81 10.38 12.23
CA MET A 198 -22.31 11.35 13.20
C MET A 198 -23.33 10.71 14.17
N ARG A 199 -24.33 9.99 13.64
CA ARG A 199 -25.36 9.36 14.46
C ARG A 199 -24.79 8.34 15.44
N GLN A 200 -23.86 7.49 14.98
CA GLN A 200 -23.22 6.50 15.85
C GLN A 200 -22.44 7.15 17.00
N ASN A 201 -21.71 8.24 16.73
CA ASN A 201 -20.91 8.89 17.74
C ASN A 201 -21.74 9.74 18.73
N VAL A 202 -22.79 10.41 18.26
CA VAL A 202 -23.64 11.25 19.11
C VAL A 202 -24.54 10.42 20.04
N GLN A 203 -24.94 9.22 19.64
CA GLN A 203 -25.76 8.34 20.47
C GLN A 203 -25.02 7.72 21.66
N GLY A 204 -23.71 7.88 21.75
CA GLY A 204 -22.90 7.33 22.86
C GLY A 204 -22.91 5.80 22.92
N LEU A 205 -23.28 5.13 21.83
CA LEU A 205 -23.24 3.68 21.74
C LEU A 205 -21.80 3.20 21.81
N ALA A 206 -21.57 2.10 22.53
CA ALA A 206 -20.26 1.46 22.54
C ALA A 206 -19.82 1.15 21.10
N ALA A 207 -18.59 1.53 20.76
CA ALA A 207 -18.06 1.24 19.43
C ALA A 207 -18.11 -0.29 19.18
N PRO A 208 -18.55 -0.73 18.00
CA PRO A 208 -18.54 -2.14 17.68
C PRO A 208 -17.12 -2.72 17.81
N VAL A 209 -17.04 -3.92 18.36
CA VAL A 209 -15.77 -4.64 18.50
C VAL A 209 -15.52 -5.45 17.22
N VAL A 210 -14.33 -5.33 16.66
CA VAL A 210 -13.89 -6.16 15.54
C VAL A 210 -13.38 -7.50 16.08
N ASN A 211 -13.94 -8.60 15.58
CA ASN A 211 -13.51 -9.93 15.96
C ASN A 211 -12.55 -10.51 14.92
N PRO A 212 -11.61 -11.37 15.31
CA PRO A 212 -10.79 -12.13 14.36
C PRO A 212 -11.69 -13.05 13.53
N VAL A 213 -11.67 -12.89 12.21
CA VAL A 213 -12.48 -13.68 11.25
C VAL A 213 -11.64 -14.41 10.21
N VAL A 214 -10.34 -14.08 10.16
CA VAL A 214 -9.37 -14.67 9.22
C VAL A 214 -8.06 -14.90 9.97
N SER A 215 -7.45 -16.06 9.75
CA SER A 215 -6.14 -16.38 10.31
C SER A 215 -5.00 -15.82 9.43
N MET A 216 -3.83 -15.58 10.05
CA MET A 216 -2.62 -15.22 9.30
C MET A 216 -2.22 -16.28 8.27
N GLN A 217 -2.48 -17.57 8.56
CA GLN A 217 -2.19 -18.66 7.63
C GLN A 217 -3.06 -18.60 6.37
N GLU A 218 -4.33 -18.20 6.48
CA GLU A 218 -5.20 -17.97 5.32
C GLU A 218 -4.67 -16.81 4.47
N ILE A 219 -4.19 -15.73 5.09
CA ILE A 219 -3.56 -14.62 4.38
C ILE A 219 -2.30 -15.07 3.62
N LEU A 220 -1.43 -15.85 4.25
CA LEU A 220 -0.21 -16.36 3.61
C LEU A 220 -0.55 -17.30 2.45
N SER A 221 -1.56 -18.13 2.59
CA SER A 221 -2.05 -19.01 1.53
C SER A 221 -2.66 -18.22 0.37
N ALA A 222 -3.43 -17.18 0.68
CA ALA A 222 -3.98 -16.26 -0.32
C ALA A 222 -2.89 -15.49 -1.08
N ARG A 223 -1.81 -15.08 -0.41
CA ARG A 223 -0.63 -14.46 -1.06
C ARG A 223 0.00 -15.41 -2.08
N GLN A 224 0.20 -16.67 -1.70
CA GLN A 224 0.77 -17.65 -2.62
C GLN A 224 -0.15 -17.84 -3.84
N MET A 225 -1.44 -17.98 -3.61
CA MET A 225 -2.43 -18.11 -4.69
C MET A 225 -2.49 -16.85 -5.59
N THR A 226 -2.35 -15.67 -5.01
CA THR A 226 -2.27 -14.40 -5.76
C THR A 226 -1.07 -14.38 -6.71
N ARG A 227 0.09 -14.92 -6.31
CA ARG A 227 1.27 -15.03 -7.18
C ARG A 227 1.02 -15.96 -8.37
N ASP A 228 0.23 -17.03 -8.15
CA ASP A 228 -0.09 -18.03 -9.16
C ASP A 228 -1.17 -17.58 -10.15
N ILE A 229 -1.87 -16.44 -9.90
CA ILE A 229 -2.88 -15.88 -10.82
C ILE A 229 -2.28 -15.69 -12.21
N TYR A 230 -2.99 -16.18 -13.21
CA TYR A 230 -2.58 -16.10 -14.60
C TYR A 230 -2.60 -14.65 -15.11
N MET A 231 -1.57 -14.28 -15.84
CA MET A 231 -1.49 -13.03 -16.58
C MET A 231 -1.10 -13.37 -18.02
N ASP A 232 -1.90 -12.94 -18.98
CA ASP A 232 -1.64 -13.13 -20.40
C ASP A 232 -0.52 -12.18 -20.86
N GLU A 233 0.29 -12.63 -21.83
CA GLU A 233 1.39 -11.82 -22.38
C GLU A 233 0.90 -10.46 -22.93
N LYS A 234 -0.31 -10.41 -23.48
CA LYS A 234 -0.91 -9.15 -23.95
C LYS A 234 -1.16 -8.16 -22.80
N VAL A 235 -1.54 -8.66 -21.61
CA VAL A 235 -1.71 -7.81 -20.42
C VAL A 235 -0.34 -7.38 -19.89
N GLU A 236 0.67 -8.25 -19.94
CA GLU A 236 2.05 -7.88 -19.60
C GLU A 236 2.56 -6.77 -20.53
N GLN A 237 2.34 -6.91 -21.83
CA GLN A 237 2.70 -5.89 -22.82
C GLN A 237 1.94 -4.58 -22.57
N TYR A 238 0.65 -4.63 -22.24
CA TYR A 238 -0.14 -3.46 -21.89
C TYR A 238 0.43 -2.71 -20.67
N ILE A 239 0.85 -3.43 -19.62
CA ILE A 239 1.53 -2.84 -18.45
C ILE A 239 2.85 -2.16 -18.89
N LEU A 240 3.63 -2.81 -19.72
CA LEU A 240 4.89 -2.24 -20.23
C LEU A 240 4.63 -0.98 -21.05
N ASP A 241 3.65 -0.99 -21.93
CA ASP A 241 3.29 0.15 -22.78
C ASP A 241 2.87 1.37 -21.92
N ILE A 242 2.06 1.16 -20.86
CA ILE A 242 1.71 2.21 -19.92
C ILE A 242 2.96 2.81 -19.27
N VAL A 243 3.87 1.97 -18.77
CA VAL A 243 5.07 2.44 -18.08
C VAL A 243 6.04 3.11 -19.04
N PHE A 244 6.22 2.58 -20.26
CA PHE A 244 7.07 3.19 -21.28
C PHE A 244 6.50 4.51 -21.80
N ALA A 245 5.18 4.66 -21.88
CA ALA A 245 4.54 5.95 -22.21
C ALA A 245 4.88 7.07 -21.19
N THR A 246 5.18 6.72 -19.93
CA THR A 246 5.67 7.71 -18.94
C THR A 246 7.11 8.18 -19.22
N ARG A 247 7.92 7.38 -19.93
CA ARG A 247 9.35 7.65 -20.20
C ARG A 247 9.59 8.26 -21.58
N SER A 248 8.82 7.78 -22.55
CA SER A 248 8.95 8.15 -23.97
C SER A 248 7.56 8.36 -24.58
N PRO A 249 6.82 9.39 -24.13
CA PRO A 249 5.43 9.62 -24.56
C PRO A 249 5.28 9.80 -26.07
N GLU A 250 6.30 10.32 -26.76
CA GLU A 250 6.32 10.50 -28.21
C GLU A 250 6.14 9.19 -28.99
N GLN A 251 6.60 8.05 -28.45
CA GLN A 251 6.43 6.74 -29.07
C GLN A 251 4.95 6.27 -29.06
N PHE A 252 4.15 6.86 -28.19
CA PHE A 252 2.73 6.58 -28.02
C PHE A 252 1.84 7.69 -28.57
N LYS A 253 2.39 8.64 -29.37
CA LYS A 253 1.68 9.81 -29.91
C LYS A 253 1.11 10.71 -28.80
N LEU A 254 1.86 10.83 -27.73
CA LEU A 254 1.59 11.70 -26.57
C LEU A 254 2.62 12.81 -26.46
N ASP A 255 3.00 13.41 -27.60
CA ASP A 255 4.04 14.43 -27.70
C ASP A 255 3.83 15.60 -26.73
N LYS A 256 2.57 15.91 -26.43
CA LYS A 256 2.19 16.98 -25.48
C LYS A 256 2.65 16.69 -24.05
N LEU A 257 2.84 15.42 -23.67
CA LEU A 257 3.32 15.05 -22.34
C LEU A 257 4.83 15.19 -22.18
N LYS A 258 5.59 15.25 -23.28
CA LYS A 258 7.05 15.35 -23.23
C LYS A 258 7.58 16.57 -22.44
N PRO A 259 7.06 17.81 -22.63
CA PRO A 259 7.46 18.94 -21.81
C PRO A 259 6.89 18.94 -20.39
N ILE A 260 5.93 18.06 -20.09
CA ILE A 260 5.24 17.99 -18.81
C ILE A 260 5.95 17.05 -17.84
N ILE A 261 6.49 15.93 -18.36
CA ILE A 261 7.13 14.89 -17.56
C ILE A 261 8.61 15.18 -17.41
N SER A 262 9.10 15.38 -16.17
CA SER A 262 10.52 15.52 -15.88
C SER A 262 11.23 14.17 -15.83
N TYR A 263 10.59 13.14 -15.25
CA TYR A 263 11.04 11.75 -15.28
C TYR A 263 9.85 10.80 -15.24
N GLY A 264 9.98 9.66 -15.92
CA GLY A 264 8.97 8.58 -15.94
C GLY A 264 9.23 7.51 -14.88
N SER A 265 8.29 6.59 -14.75
CA SER A 265 8.32 5.53 -13.75
C SER A 265 9.51 4.57 -13.93
N SER A 266 10.11 4.14 -12.82
CA SER A 266 11.16 3.11 -12.78
C SER A 266 10.61 1.72 -13.16
N PRO A 267 11.47 0.68 -13.37
CA PRO A 267 11.02 -0.71 -13.54
C PRO A 267 10.15 -1.23 -12.39
N ARG A 268 10.25 -0.64 -11.19
CA ARG A 268 9.34 -0.95 -10.09
C ARG A 268 7.88 -0.65 -10.43
N GLY A 269 7.61 0.35 -11.28
CA GLY A 269 6.24 0.61 -11.75
C GLY A 269 5.64 -0.56 -12.49
N SER A 270 6.36 -1.17 -13.44
CA SER A 270 5.88 -2.36 -14.17
C SER A 270 5.68 -3.55 -13.22
N ILE A 271 6.66 -3.81 -12.34
CA ILE A 271 6.57 -4.90 -11.36
C ILE A 271 5.37 -4.69 -10.44
N ASN A 272 5.21 -3.49 -9.90
CA ASN A 272 4.15 -3.18 -8.94
C ASN A 272 2.75 -3.17 -9.59
N LEU A 273 2.63 -2.73 -10.84
CA LEU A 273 1.39 -2.87 -11.62
C LEU A 273 1.01 -4.34 -11.80
N ALA A 274 1.96 -5.18 -12.20
CA ALA A 274 1.71 -6.59 -12.41
C ALA A 274 1.28 -7.30 -11.11
N VAL A 275 2.00 -7.06 -10.02
CA VAL A 275 1.72 -7.67 -8.72
C VAL A 275 0.39 -7.18 -8.14
N ALA A 276 0.11 -5.88 -8.22
CA ALA A 276 -1.13 -5.30 -7.73
C ALA A 276 -2.34 -5.70 -8.59
N ALA A 277 -2.19 -5.85 -9.93
CA ALA A 277 -3.23 -6.34 -10.81
C ALA A 277 -3.63 -7.80 -10.49
N LYS A 278 -2.67 -8.66 -10.19
CA LYS A 278 -2.95 -10.02 -9.70
C LYS A 278 -3.72 -9.99 -8.37
N ALA A 279 -3.34 -9.12 -7.44
CA ALA A 279 -4.07 -8.96 -6.18
C ALA A 279 -5.49 -8.39 -6.40
N GLN A 280 -5.66 -7.46 -7.34
CA GLN A 280 -6.98 -6.96 -7.74
C GLN A 280 -7.85 -8.07 -8.33
N ALA A 281 -7.31 -8.92 -9.20
CA ALA A 281 -8.01 -10.07 -9.75
C ALA A 281 -8.43 -11.04 -8.63
N PHE A 282 -7.55 -11.28 -7.63
CA PHE A 282 -7.89 -12.09 -6.45
C PHE A 282 -9.03 -11.47 -5.63
N LEU A 283 -9.03 -10.16 -5.39
CA LEU A 283 -10.11 -9.46 -4.71
C LEU A 283 -11.45 -9.61 -5.45
N ASN A 284 -11.39 -9.70 -6.79
CA ASN A 284 -12.52 -9.98 -7.67
C ASN A 284 -12.82 -11.49 -7.79
N LYS A 285 -12.18 -12.33 -6.98
CA LYS A 285 -12.32 -13.80 -6.95
C LYS A 285 -12.09 -14.45 -8.31
N ARG A 286 -11.12 -13.95 -9.08
CA ARG A 286 -10.81 -14.36 -10.43
C ARG A 286 -9.37 -14.88 -10.51
N GLY A 287 -9.17 -16.00 -11.19
CA GLY A 287 -7.88 -16.68 -11.35
C GLY A 287 -7.00 -16.14 -12.48
N TYR A 288 -7.40 -15.05 -13.13
CA TYR A 288 -6.67 -14.40 -14.21
C TYR A 288 -6.85 -12.89 -14.17
N VAL A 289 -5.86 -12.16 -14.71
CA VAL A 289 -5.86 -10.69 -14.79
C VAL A 289 -6.55 -10.24 -16.08
N VAL A 290 -7.33 -9.16 -15.98
CA VAL A 290 -7.90 -8.45 -17.14
C VAL A 290 -7.39 -7.00 -17.18
N PRO A 291 -7.44 -6.32 -18.32
CA PRO A 291 -6.97 -4.93 -18.45
C PRO A 291 -7.60 -3.97 -17.44
N GLU A 292 -8.85 -4.20 -17.06
CA GLU A 292 -9.59 -3.39 -16.08
C GLU A 292 -8.95 -3.46 -14.68
N ASP A 293 -8.34 -4.60 -14.31
CA ASP A 293 -7.59 -4.71 -13.05
C ASP A 293 -6.40 -3.75 -13.07
N VAL A 294 -5.66 -3.71 -14.18
CA VAL A 294 -4.51 -2.80 -14.36
C VAL A 294 -4.98 -1.35 -14.29
N LYS A 295 -6.04 -0.98 -15.04
CA LYS A 295 -6.58 0.39 -15.06
C LYS A 295 -6.99 0.85 -13.67
N SER A 296 -7.66 -0.02 -12.89
CA SER A 296 -8.21 0.32 -11.58
C SER A 296 -7.17 0.67 -10.52
N ILE A 297 -5.93 0.19 -10.68
CA ILE A 297 -4.83 0.41 -9.74
C ILE A 297 -3.76 1.35 -10.29
N CYS A 298 -3.80 1.67 -11.59
CA CYS A 298 -2.74 2.36 -12.31
C CYS A 298 -2.38 3.70 -11.66
N VAL A 299 -3.37 4.50 -11.32
CA VAL A 299 -3.18 5.81 -10.68
C VAL A 299 -2.48 5.66 -9.33
N ASP A 300 -2.90 4.71 -8.50
CA ASP A 300 -2.31 4.53 -7.16
C ASP A 300 -0.88 4.00 -7.22
N VAL A 301 -0.57 3.18 -8.22
CA VAL A 301 0.78 2.63 -8.42
C VAL A 301 1.72 3.65 -9.04
N LEU A 302 1.26 4.51 -9.96
CA LEU A 302 2.14 5.37 -10.76
C LEU A 302 2.21 6.83 -10.29
N ARG A 303 1.21 7.37 -9.56
CA ARG A 303 1.15 8.80 -9.21
C ARG A 303 2.38 9.34 -8.46
N HIS A 304 3.08 8.49 -7.72
CA HIS A 304 4.29 8.86 -6.96
C HIS A 304 5.58 8.43 -7.67
N ARG A 305 5.49 8.03 -8.94
CA ARG A 305 6.60 7.54 -9.78
C ARG A 305 6.81 8.39 -11.03
N ILE A 306 5.99 9.38 -11.23
CA ILE A 306 6.08 10.32 -12.37
C ILE A 306 6.35 11.68 -11.79
N GLY A 307 7.51 12.25 -12.13
CA GLY A 307 7.85 13.63 -11.80
C GLY A 307 7.37 14.59 -12.88
N LEU A 308 6.89 15.72 -12.44
CA LEU A 308 6.43 16.79 -13.33
C LEU A 308 7.47 17.90 -13.42
N THR A 309 7.40 18.70 -14.47
CA THR A 309 8.20 19.94 -14.58
C THR A 309 7.56 21.06 -13.77
N TYR A 310 8.35 22.06 -13.39
CA TYR A 310 7.82 23.22 -12.66
C TYR A 310 6.75 23.99 -13.45
N GLU A 311 6.89 24.01 -14.76
CA GLU A 311 5.91 24.63 -15.67
C GLU A 311 4.57 23.89 -15.60
N ALA A 312 4.60 22.55 -15.59
CA ALA A 312 3.40 21.72 -15.47
C ALA A 312 2.72 21.92 -14.11
N GLU A 313 3.49 21.99 -13.02
CA GLU A 313 2.96 22.26 -11.68
C GLU A 313 2.32 23.67 -11.59
N ALA A 314 2.95 24.67 -12.21
CA ALA A 314 2.41 26.03 -12.27
C ALA A 314 1.08 26.12 -13.05
N GLU A 315 0.87 25.23 -14.02
CA GLU A 315 -0.38 25.05 -14.76
C GLU A 315 -1.40 24.14 -14.05
N ASN A 316 -1.11 23.72 -12.81
CA ASN A 316 -1.92 22.77 -12.03
C ASN A 316 -2.13 21.41 -12.71
N ILE A 317 -1.21 21.00 -13.57
CA ILE A 317 -1.21 19.65 -14.14
C ILE A 317 -0.71 18.68 -13.07
N THR A 318 -1.41 17.57 -12.89
CA THR A 318 -1.09 16.55 -11.90
C THR A 318 -0.60 15.26 -12.56
N ALA A 319 0.13 14.42 -11.81
CA ALA A 319 0.51 13.11 -12.29
C ALA A 319 -0.72 12.25 -12.65
N ILE A 320 -1.88 12.51 -12.02
CA ILE A 320 -3.14 11.83 -12.35
C ILE A 320 -3.56 12.17 -13.77
N ASN A 321 -3.54 13.47 -14.15
CA ASN A 321 -3.91 13.91 -15.50
C ASN A 321 -3.00 13.29 -16.57
N VAL A 322 -1.71 13.12 -16.26
CA VAL A 322 -0.76 12.43 -17.14
C VAL A 322 -1.13 10.95 -17.30
N ILE A 323 -1.41 10.25 -16.19
CA ILE A 323 -1.76 8.84 -16.21
C ILE A 323 -3.08 8.61 -16.97
N GLU A 324 -4.08 9.46 -16.77
CA GLU A 324 -5.37 9.37 -17.46
C GLU A 324 -5.19 9.49 -18.99
N GLN A 325 -4.42 10.48 -19.46
CA GLN A 325 -4.10 10.63 -20.90
C GLN A 325 -3.35 9.42 -21.47
N ILE A 326 -2.44 8.82 -20.68
CA ILE A 326 -1.74 7.59 -21.07
C ILE A 326 -2.73 6.42 -21.21
N LEU A 327 -3.62 6.23 -20.22
CA LEU A 327 -4.62 5.15 -20.23
C LEU A 327 -5.64 5.27 -21.35
N GLU A 328 -5.97 6.51 -21.77
CA GLU A 328 -6.85 6.76 -22.93
C GLU A 328 -6.16 6.43 -24.26
N ARG A 329 -4.84 6.56 -24.32
CA ARG A 329 -4.07 6.45 -25.57
C ARG A 329 -3.49 5.05 -25.79
N VAL A 330 -3.00 4.39 -24.75
CA VAL A 330 -2.43 3.05 -24.85
C VAL A 330 -3.52 2.03 -25.17
N ASN A 331 -3.27 1.23 -26.23
CA ASN A 331 -4.24 0.25 -26.69
C ASN A 331 -4.52 -0.81 -25.61
N THR A 332 -5.78 -0.96 -25.28
CA THR A 332 -6.25 -2.03 -24.37
C THR A 332 -6.34 -3.35 -25.15
N PRO A 333 -5.73 -4.44 -24.71
CA PRO A 333 -5.75 -5.73 -25.41
C PRO A 333 -7.11 -6.42 -25.37
#